data_5af8425972b5fdc17582ceca9854ee4a
#
_entry.id   5af8425972b5fdc17582ceca9854ee4a
#
_cell.length_a   1.000
_cell.length_b   1.000
_cell.length_c   1.000
_cell.angle_alpha   90.00
_cell.angle_beta   90.00
_cell.angle_gamma   90.00
#
_symmetry.space_group_name_H-M   'P 1'
#
loop_
_entity.id
_entity.type
_entity.pdbx_description
1 polymer ?
#
loop_
_entity_poly.entity_id
_entity_poly.type
_entity_poly.pdbx_seq_one_letter_code
_entity_poly.pdbx_strand_id
1 'polypeptide(L)'
;MTNRLIATKTHVLNQLCGFLREREMLPAIAFVFSRKQVELYASSITVPVLEFDSKVAYTVKYECEQIIRKLPNYLEYLQLPEYIKLVELLEKGIGIHHSGMIPILREIVELMISKKYIKILFATESFAIGLDCPIKTAIFTSLTKFDGHNERYLMSHEYTQMAGRAGRRGIDTIGHVVHCNNLFKPLSSLDYKTILNGIPQKLVSKFRISYSLMLNLLKNGQTTDFHLFIEKSMVHNEIQNAIKGLIHEKTELTEEISKKMKFIEVAETPRTICDELLSLNEIIPNCVNKRRKKAEKDKQLLVYNYKNIINDAARVNELNNLKIKCQEIDNVTKNTISYIKSQTDTICDILLNSNIIKPLDDTTQSNSFELTTTGKFASNISELHPLIISRLVNEKWNNFADFSTKQMIGLFSCFTTIKVSDEYKLTIENIDDSYLCYRIKEIENMCIEYNDIEYNNSLDTGIDYDNMIQYDIVELSMKWCDCSNEMECKQFIQTDVSDMSISVGDFTKSMLKIVTIANEFINIYEQSENTDTLYKLSLIERMILKYIMTSQSLYV
;
A
#
# COMPACT_ATOMS: atom_id res chain seq x y z
N MET A 1 -11.94 -30.05 32.22
CA MET A 1 -12.98 -29.31 31.45
C MET A 1 -13.36 -28.08 32.28
N THR A 2 -12.72 -26.94 32.03
CA THR A 2 -13.09 -25.69 32.69
C THR A 2 -14.31 -25.13 31.98
N ASN A 3 -15.44 -25.04 32.67
CA ASN A 3 -16.60 -24.28 32.22
C ASN A 3 -16.18 -22.86 31.92
N ARG A 4 -15.96 -22.53 30.65
CA ARG A 4 -15.81 -21.14 30.21
C ARG A 4 -17.16 -20.46 30.39
N LEU A 5 -17.31 -19.68 31.46
CA LEU A 5 -18.33 -18.67 31.54
C LEU A 5 -18.17 -17.80 30.29
N ILE A 6 -19.20 -17.75 29.44
CA ILE A 6 -19.23 -16.88 28.28
C ILE A 6 -19.45 -15.46 28.81
N ALA A 7 -18.34 -14.82 29.22
CA ALA A 7 -18.39 -13.43 29.64
C ALA A 7 -18.58 -12.57 28.39
N THR A 8 -19.49 -11.60 28.45
CA THR A 8 -19.67 -10.64 27.36
C THR A 8 -18.39 -9.79 27.19
N LYS A 9 -18.09 -9.36 25.98
CA LYS A 9 -16.90 -8.51 25.70
C LYS A 9 -16.88 -7.28 26.59
N THR A 10 -18.04 -6.64 26.80
CA THR A 10 -18.22 -5.49 27.69
C THR A 10 -17.81 -5.82 29.13
N HIS A 11 -18.18 -6.97 29.65
CA HIS A 11 -17.80 -7.39 31.00
C HIS A 11 -16.29 -7.56 31.14
N VAL A 12 -15.65 -8.24 30.16
CA VAL A 12 -14.20 -8.44 30.14
C VAL A 12 -13.45 -7.10 30.13
N LEU A 13 -13.88 -6.16 29.29
CA LEU A 13 -13.26 -4.84 29.19
C LEU A 13 -13.41 -4.02 30.47
N ASN A 14 -14.60 -4.05 31.10
CA ASN A 14 -14.81 -3.34 32.35
C ASN A 14 -14.00 -3.96 33.51
N GLN A 15 -13.91 -5.29 33.60
CA GLN A 15 -13.01 -5.94 34.57
C GLN A 15 -11.55 -5.58 34.33
N LEU A 16 -11.12 -5.54 33.07
CA LEU A 16 -9.75 -5.11 32.72
C LEU A 16 -9.48 -3.67 33.18
N CYS A 17 -10.39 -2.75 32.92
CA CYS A 17 -10.23 -1.35 33.33
C CYS A 17 -10.13 -1.22 34.86
N GLY A 18 -10.96 -1.94 35.63
CA GLY A 18 -10.88 -2.01 37.09
C GLY A 18 -9.51 -2.55 37.55
N PHE A 19 -9.07 -3.67 36.98
CA PHE A 19 -7.77 -4.28 37.27
C PHE A 19 -6.60 -3.33 37.01
N LEU A 20 -6.58 -2.66 35.84
CA LEU A 20 -5.52 -1.71 35.50
C LEU A 20 -5.44 -0.54 36.46
N ARG A 21 -6.60 -0.04 36.90
CA ARG A 21 -6.67 1.04 37.90
C ARG A 21 -6.14 0.57 39.26
N GLU A 22 -6.63 -0.58 39.77
CA GLU A 22 -6.24 -1.12 41.07
C GLU A 22 -4.76 -1.49 41.16
N ARG A 23 -4.15 -1.90 40.03
CA ARG A 23 -2.74 -2.26 39.95
C ARG A 23 -1.83 -1.11 39.53
N GLU A 24 -2.35 0.09 39.43
CA GLU A 24 -1.61 1.30 39.01
C GLU A 24 -0.91 1.12 37.64
N MET A 25 -1.57 0.42 36.72
CA MET A 25 -1.02 0.12 35.38
C MET A 25 -1.45 1.14 34.31
N LEU A 26 -2.10 2.22 34.70
CA LEU A 26 -2.48 3.32 33.83
C LEU A 26 -1.36 4.36 33.69
N PRO A 27 -1.26 5.11 32.57
CA PRO A 27 -2.12 5.07 31.40
C PRO A 27 -1.87 3.85 30.51
N ALA A 28 -2.91 3.40 29.80
CA ALA A 28 -2.89 2.23 28.95
C ALA A 28 -3.38 2.53 27.52
N ILE A 29 -2.87 1.79 26.54
CA ILE A 29 -3.40 1.75 25.18
C ILE A 29 -3.96 0.35 24.88
N ALA A 30 -5.18 0.28 24.35
CA ALA A 30 -5.79 -0.94 23.85
C ALA A 30 -5.78 -0.93 22.31
N PHE A 31 -5.00 -1.82 21.73
CA PHE A 31 -4.94 -2.02 20.28
C PHE A 31 -6.14 -2.84 19.81
N VAL A 32 -6.93 -2.24 18.90
CA VAL A 32 -8.14 -2.81 18.33
C VAL A 32 -8.07 -2.72 16.81
N PHE A 33 -8.17 -3.85 16.12
CA PHE A 33 -7.92 -3.91 14.67
C PHE A 33 -9.16 -3.64 13.81
N SER A 34 -10.13 -2.91 14.33
CA SER A 34 -11.34 -2.46 13.62
C SER A 34 -11.79 -1.11 14.15
N ARG A 35 -12.00 -0.13 13.27
CA ARG A 35 -12.47 1.22 13.60
C ARG A 35 -13.79 1.18 14.37
N LYS A 36 -14.77 0.41 13.89
CA LYS A 36 -16.07 0.22 14.53
C LYS A 36 -15.94 -0.39 15.92
N GLN A 37 -15.02 -1.33 16.10
CA GLN A 37 -14.80 -1.93 17.43
C GLN A 37 -14.07 -0.96 18.38
N VAL A 38 -13.21 -0.07 17.90
CA VAL A 38 -12.59 0.99 18.73
C VAL A 38 -13.69 1.80 19.43
N GLU A 39 -14.64 2.32 18.65
CA GLU A 39 -15.75 3.13 19.18
C GLU A 39 -16.66 2.32 20.11
N LEU A 40 -17.00 1.08 19.70
CA LEU A 40 -17.85 0.19 20.50
C LEU A 40 -17.22 -0.16 21.85
N TYR A 41 -15.94 -0.51 21.88
CA TYR A 41 -15.24 -0.87 23.10
C TYR A 41 -15.09 0.33 24.03
N ALA A 42 -14.71 1.48 23.52
CA ALA A 42 -14.61 2.71 24.31
C ALA A 42 -15.96 3.08 24.95
N SER A 43 -17.03 3.04 24.15
CA SER A 43 -18.39 3.36 24.64
C SER A 43 -18.95 2.34 25.64
N SER A 44 -18.44 1.12 25.64
CA SER A 44 -18.90 0.04 26.53
C SER A 44 -18.29 0.12 27.95
N ILE A 45 -17.33 1.00 28.18
CA ILE A 45 -16.69 1.17 29.49
C ILE A 45 -17.59 1.99 30.41
N THR A 46 -18.00 1.36 31.50
CA THR A 46 -18.83 1.97 32.56
C THR A 46 -18.07 2.21 33.87
N VAL A 47 -16.96 1.51 34.06
CA VAL A 47 -16.12 1.64 35.24
C VAL A 47 -15.38 2.99 35.18
N PRO A 48 -15.42 3.80 36.26
CA PRO A 48 -14.68 5.07 36.30
C PRO A 48 -13.17 4.80 36.24
N VAL A 49 -12.51 5.42 35.28
CA VAL A 49 -11.06 5.27 35.06
C VAL A 49 -10.28 6.43 35.67
N LEU A 50 -10.92 7.59 35.75
CA LEU A 50 -10.43 8.75 36.50
C LEU A 50 -10.75 8.60 37.98
N GLU A 51 -9.98 9.27 38.84
CA GLU A 51 -10.34 9.48 40.23
C GLU A 51 -11.63 10.29 40.32
N PHE A 52 -12.41 10.08 41.40
CA PHE A 52 -13.73 10.70 41.58
C PHE A 52 -13.68 12.24 41.79
N ASP A 53 -12.79 12.92 41.07
CA ASP A 53 -12.74 14.37 41.10
C ASP A 53 -13.56 14.97 39.94
N SER A 54 -14.74 15.49 40.26
CA SER A 54 -15.64 16.18 39.32
C SER A 54 -14.96 17.35 38.57
N LYS A 55 -13.89 17.92 39.14
CA LYS A 55 -13.12 19.03 38.55
C LYS A 55 -12.36 18.59 37.30
N VAL A 56 -11.85 17.37 37.26
CA VAL A 56 -11.09 16.86 36.10
C VAL A 56 -11.97 16.78 34.86
N ALA A 57 -13.17 16.20 34.98
CA ALA A 57 -14.11 16.09 33.86
C ALA A 57 -14.46 17.50 33.30
N TYR A 58 -14.79 18.44 34.18
CA TYR A 58 -15.06 19.82 33.77
C TYR A 58 -13.86 20.47 33.08
N THR A 59 -12.65 20.27 33.63
CA THR A 59 -11.42 20.79 33.04
C THR A 59 -11.18 20.24 31.63
N VAL A 60 -11.39 18.91 31.43
CA VAL A 60 -11.24 18.27 30.11
C VAL A 60 -12.22 18.88 29.12
N LYS A 61 -13.50 19.01 29.48
CA LYS A 61 -14.51 19.62 28.62
C LYS A 61 -14.13 21.08 28.25
N TYR A 62 -13.74 21.86 29.23
CA TYR A 62 -13.31 23.24 29.03
C TYR A 62 -12.09 23.33 28.10
N GLU A 63 -11.09 22.48 28.29
CA GLU A 63 -9.89 22.42 27.45
C GLU A 63 -10.23 22.04 26.00
N CYS A 64 -11.07 21.02 25.78
CA CYS A 64 -11.54 20.66 24.46
C CYS A 64 -12.26 21.82 23.76
N GLU A 65 -13.11 22.53 24.50
CA GLU A 65 -13.83 23.69 23.97
C GLU A 65 -12.86 24.83 23.63
N GLN A 66 -11.88 25.15 24.50
CA GLN A 66 -10.87 26.17 24.23
C GLN A 66 -10.00 25.85 23.01
N ILE A 67 -9.69 24.58 22.80
CA ILE A 67 -8.93 24.13 21.63
C ILE A 67 -9.75 24.34 20.34
N ILE A 68 -11.01 23.92 20.33
CA ILE A 68 -11.89 24.09 19.16
C ILE A 68 -12.17 25.57 18.86
N ARG A 69 -12.31 26.42 19.88
CA ARG A 69 -12.56 27.87 19.71
C ARG A 69 -11.45 28.61 18.96
N LYS A 70 -10.28 28.00 18.77
CA LYS A 70 -9.22 28.56 17.92
C LYS A 70 -9.56 28.50 16.44
N LEU A 71 -10.48 27.64 16.05
CA LEU A 71 -10.90 27.47 14.64
C LEU A 71 -11.97 28.52 14.29
N PRO A 72 -11.94 29.08 13.08
CA PRO A 72 -12.95 30.05 12.62
C PRO A 72 -14.38 29.49 12.65
N ASN A 73 -14.54 28.21 12.34
CA ASN A 73 -15.80 27.47 12.26
C ASN A 73 -16.08 26.62 13.52
N TYR A 74 -15.62 27.06 14.69
CA TYR A 74 -15.71 26.30 15.94
C TYR A 74 -17.15 25.95 16.35
N LEU A 75 -18.13 26.79 16.04
CA LEU A 75 -19.55 26.57 16.37
C LEU A 75 -20.09 25.30 15.70
N GLU A 76 -19.64 25.01 14.48
CA GLU A 76 -20.01 23.83 13.73
C GLU A 76 -19.49 22.56 14.41
N TYR A 77 -18.23 22.59 14.86
CA TYR A 77 -17.62 21.45 15.58
C TYR A 77 -18.31 21.17 16.91
N LEU A 78 -18.68 22.21 17.67
CA LEU A 78 -19.34 22.05 18.96
C LEU A 78 -20.69 21.34 18.87
N GLN A 79 -21.36 21.42 17.72
CA GLN A 79 -22.66 20.79 17.46
C GLN A 79 -22.56 19.40 16.82
N LEU A 80 -21.36 18.93 16.49
CA LEU A 80 -21.18 17.62 15.87
C LEU A 80 -21.45 16.50 16.86
N PRO A 81 -22.25 15.47 16.50
CA PRO A 81 -22.43 14.29 17.32
C PRO A 81 -21.12 13.59 17.67
N GLU A 82 -20.17 13.54 16.70
CA GLU A 82 -18.84 12.96 16.87
C GLU A 82 -18.02 13.69 17.93
N TYR A 83 -18.07 15.03 17.93
CA TYR A 83 -17.40 15.84 18.95
C TYR A 83 -18.02 15.63 20.34
N ILE A 84 -19.33 15.66 20.43
CA ILE A 84 -20.05 15.49 21.71
C ILE A 84 -19.71 14.12 22.31
N LYS A 85 -19.83 13.04 21.51
CA LYS A 85 -19.47 11.68 21.95
C LYS A 85 -18.01 11.56 22.37
N LEU A 86 -17.09 12.21 21.62
CA LEU A 86 -15.68 12.22 21.95
C LEU A 86 -15.42 12.90 23.30
N VAL A 87 -16.01 14.07 23.53
CA VAL A 87 -15.85 14.80 24.80
C VAL A 87 -16.41 14.00 25.97
N GLU A 88 -17.58 13.36 25.82
CA GLU A 88 -18.15 12.47 26.84
C GLU A 88 -17.22 11.31 27.22
N LEU A 89 -16.47 10.75 26.27
CA LEU A 89 -15.46 9.73 26.54
C LEU A 89 -14.24 10.32 27.25
N LEU A 90 -13.76 11.47 26.76
CA LEU A 90 -12.60 12.17 27.34
C LEU A 90 -12.87 12.60 28.80
N GLU A 91 -14.09 13.04 29.12
CA GLU A 91 -14.52 13.36 30.51
C GLU A 91 -14.39 12.15 31.44
N LYS A 92 -14.51 10.91 30.90
CA LYS A 92 -14.28 9.66 31.64
C LYS A 92 -12.82 9.21 31.66
N GLY A 93 -11.91 9.95 31.01
CA GLY A 93 -10.50 9.58 30.84
C GLY A 93 -10.27 8.53 29.75
N ILE A 94 -11.23 8.35 28.84
CA ILE A 94 -11.18 7.39 27.75
C ILE A 94 -10.98 8.15 26.44
N GLY A 95 -9.99 7.75 25.65
CA GLY A 95 -9.77 8.27 24.31
C GLY A 95 -10.03 7.22 23.24
N ILE A 96 -10.32 7.69 22.03
CA ILE A 96 -10.38 6.85 20.81
C ILE A 96 -9.46 7.46 19.75
N HIS A 97 -8.81 6.60 18.96
CA HIS A 97 -7.95 7.10 17.88
C HIS A 97 -7.92 6.10 16.71
N HIS A 98 -8.41 6.51 15.56
CA HIS A 98 -8.36 5.75 14.32
C HIS A 98 -8.49 6.65 13.09
N SER A 99 -8.13 6.14 11.92
CA SER A 99 -8.06 6.90 10.68
C SER A 99 -9.42 7.38 10.13
N GLY A 100 -10.55 6.82 10.60
CA GLY A 100 -11.90 7.25 10.21
C GLY A 100 -12.43 8.46 11.00
N MET A 101 -11.69 8.95 11.99
CA MET A 101 -12.06 10.18 12.73
C MET A 101 -11.78 11.42 11.88
N ILE A 102 -12.58 12.46 12.10
CA ILE A 102 -12.32 13.80 11.57
C ILE A 102 -10.92 14.24 12.05
N PRO A 103 -10.04 14.75 11.17
CA PRO A 103 -8.66 15.10 11.52
C PRO A 103 -8.53 15.96 12.77
N ILE A 104 -9.31 17.03 12.88
CA ILE A 104 -9.32 17.91 14.05
C ILE A 104 -9.66 17.17 15.35
N LEU A 105 -10.65 16.29 15.34
CA LEU A 105 -11.03 15.50 16.52
C LEU A 105 -9.93 14.53 16.94
N ARG A 106 -9.20 13.99 15.98
CA ARG A 106 -8.03 13.15 16.25
C ARG A 106 -6.89 13.94 16.90
N GLU A 107 -6.62 15.16 16.42
CA GLU A 107 -5.63 16.07 17.01
C GLU A 107 -6.01 16.46 18.45
N ILE A 108 -7.30 16.66 18.75
CA ILE A 108 -7.77 16.88 20.14
C ILE A 108 -7.37 15.70 21.04
N VAL A 109 -7.59 14.46 20.61
CA VAL A 109 -7.21 13.28 21.39
C VAL A 109 -5.71 13.26 21.64
N GLU A 110 -4.89 13.56 20.64
CA GLU A 110 -3.43 13.63 20.76
C GLU A 110 -2.98 14.70 21.77
N LEU A 111 -3.61 15.88 21.74
CA LEU A 111 -3.40 16.95 22.72
C LEU A 111 -3.85 16.52 24.14
N MET A 112 -4.97 15.82 24.28
CA MET A 112 -5.45 15.35 25.58
C MET A 112 -4.54 14.26 26.16
N ILE A 113 -3.92 13.43 25.32
CA ILE A 113 -2.90 12.47 25.75
C ILE A 113 -1.67 13.21 26.29
N SER A 114 -1.16 14.19 25.56
CA SER A 114 0.02 14.97 25.99
C SER A 114 -0.21 15.70 27.32
N LYS A 115 -1.44 16.18 27.54
CA LYS A 115 -1.89 16.78 28.81
C LYS A 115 -2.21 15.76 29.91
N LYS A 116 -2.06 14.44 29.66
CA LYS A 116 -2.27 13.32 30.61
C LYS A 116 -3.72 13.16 31.11
N TYR A 117 -4.69 13.69 30.37
CA TYR A 117 -6.10 13.52 30.72
C TYR A 117 -6.66 12.15 30.32
N ILE A 118 -6.06 11.49 29.32
CA ILE A 118 -6.48 10.16 28.89
C ILE A 118 -5.76 9.09 29.72
N LYS A 119 -6.54 8.21 30.34
CA LYS A 119 -6.06 7.06 31.11
C LYS A 119 -6.09 5.76 30.32
N ILE A 120 -7.10 5.58 29.45
CA ILE A 120 -7.18 4.45 28.53
C ILE A 120 -7.48 4.99 27.14
N LEU A 121 -6.64 4.61 26.18
CA LEU A 121 -6.82 4.93 24.77
C LEU A 121 -7.17 3.65 24.00
N PHE A 122 -8.29 3.62 23.30
CA PHE A 122 -8.61 2.60 22.32
C PHE A 122 -8.17 3.08 20.94
N ALA A 123 -7.24 2.36 20.31
CA ALA A 123 -6.67 2.81 19.05
C ALA A 123 -6.43 1.66 18.06
N THR A 124 -6.41 1.99 16.77
CA THR A 124 -5.91 1.09 15.73
C THR A 124 -4.38 1.08 15.71
N GLU A 125 -3.78 0.13 15.00
CA GLU A 125 -2.33 -0.04 14.90
C GLU A 125 -1.59 1.24 14.43
N SER A 126 -2.25 2.08 13.65
CA SER A 126 -1.67 3.34 13.14
C SER A 126 -1.17 4.27 14.25
N PHE A 127 -1.74 4.18 15.44
CA PHE A 127 -1.29 4.93 16.61
C PHE A 127 0.08 4.48 17.13
N ALA A 128 0.48 3.24 16.87
CA ALA A 128 1.79 2.74 17.27
C ALA A 128 2.95 3.41 16.51
N ILE A 129 2.64 4.16 15.43
CA ILE A 129 3.62 4.80 14.55
C ILE A 129 3.59 6.32 14.82
N GLY A 130 4.73 6.90 15.16
CA GLY A 130 4.97 8.34 15.07
C GLY A 130 4.55 9.22 16.24
N LEU A 131 3.81 8.74 17.25
CA LEU A 131 3.41 9.55 18.37
C LEU A 131 4.20 9.19 19.64
N ASP A 132 4.75 10.18 20.30
CA ASP A 132 5.39 10.01 21.62
C ASP A 132 4.33 10.16 22.71
N CYS A 133 3.81 9.01 23.17
CA CYS A 133 2.77 8.96 24.18
C CYS A 133 3.28 8.28 25.44
N PRO A 134 3.07 8.89 26.61
CA PRO A 134 3.53 8.35 27.89
C PRO A 134 2.61 7.19 28.35
N ILE A 135 2.76 6.00 27.78
CA ILE A 135 1.93 4.81 28.04
C ILE A 135 2.70 3.83 28.94
N LYS A 136 2.07 3.34 30.00
CA LYS A 136 2.63 2.33 30.89
C LYS A 136 2.29 0.92 30.45
N THR A 137 1.08 0.71 29.89
CA THR A 137 0.55 -0.62 29.55
C THR A 137 0.05 -0.66 28.11
N ALA A 138 0.51 -1.63 27.33
CA ALA A 138 -0.04 -1.97 26.00
C ALA A 138 -0.98 -3.19 26.12
N ILE A 139 -2.17 -3.10 25.56
CA ILE A 139 -3.21 -4.12 25.64
C ILE A 139 -3.56 -4.58 24.23
N PHE A 140 -3.56 -5.89 24.01
CA PHE A 140 -3.99 -6.50 22.76
C PHE A 140 -5.36 -7.12 22.92
N THR A 141 -6.35 -6.58 22.20
CA THR A 141 -7.73 -7.13 22.19
C THR A 141 -7.90 -8.26 21.17
N SER A 142 -6.96 -8.41 20.26
CA SER A 142 -6.77 -9.52 19.33
C SER A 142 -5.29 -9.67 18.98
N LEU A 143 -4.89 -10.83 18.45
CA LEU A 143 -3.59 -11.07 17.81
C LEU A 143 -3.74 -11.39 16.31
N THR A 144 -4.96 -11.18 15.76
CA THR A 144 -5.25 -11.25 14.33
C THR A 144 -5.69 -9.90 13.82
N LYS A 145 -5.42 -9.63 12.55
CA LYS A 145 -5.90 -8.45 11.83
C LYS A 145 -6.28 -8.80 10.39
N PHE A 146 -7.14 -7.97 9.81
CA PHE A 146 -7.46 -8.02 8.38
C PHE A 146 -6.43 -7.19 7.61
N ASP A 147 -5.80 -7.78 6.59
CA ASP A 147 -4.72 -7.13 5.81
C ASP A 147 -5.21 -6.46 4.53
N GLY A 148 -6.50 -6.48 4.28
CA GLY A 148 -7.15 -5.99 3.06
C GLY A 148 -7.74 -7.12 2.21
N HIS A 149 -7.25 -8.35 2.38
CA HIS A 149 -7.70 -9.55 1.67
C HIS A 149 -8.17 -10.65 2.61
N ASN A 150 -7.38 -10.96 3.64
CA ASN A 150 -7.64 -12.05 4.56
C ASN A 150 -7.38 -11.66 6.02
N GLU A 151 -8.01 -12.40 6.95
CA GLU A 151 -7.65 -12.34 8.35
C GLU A 151 -6.36 -13.14 8.58
N ARG A 152 -5.34 -12.51 9.16
CA ARG A 152 -4.06 -13.12 9.48
C ARG A 152 -3.56 -12.79 10.88
N TYR A 153 -2.63 -13.57 11.38
CA TYR A 153 -1.93 -13.26 12.61
C TYR A 153 -1.03 -12.02 12.46
N LEU A 154 -0.82 -11.32 13.58
CA LEU A 154 0.18 -10.25 13.64
C LEU A 154 1.57 -10.81 13.32
N MET A 155 2.33 -10.10 12.52
CA MET A 155 3.74 -10.37 12.34
C MET A 155 4.54 -9.93 13.56
N SER A 156 5.68 -10.56 13.81
CA SER A 156 6.52 -10.26 14.98
C SER A 156 6.90 -8.79 15.09
N HIS A 157 7.22 -8.13 13.97
CA HIS A 157 7.56 -6.70 13.97
C HIS A 157 6.36 -5.81 14.28
N GLU A 158 5.15 -6.13 13.79
CA GLU A 158 3.92 -5.40 14.13
C GLU A 158 3.62 -5.51 15.62
N TYR A 159 3.71 -6.72 16.15
CA TYR A 159 3.54 -6.96 17.58
C TYR A 159 4.59 -6.19 18.41
N THR A 160 5.85 -6.30 18.07
CA THR A 160 6.95 -5.65 18.80
C THR A 160 6.82 -4.12 18.77
N GLN A 161 6.40 -3.55 17.64
CA GLN A 161 6.17 -2.11 17.51
C GLN A 161 5.06 -1.62 18.45
N MET A 162 3.96 -2.37 18.55
CA MET A 162 2.85 -2.05 19.44
C MET A 162 3.18 -2.33 20.91
N ALA A 163 3.77 -3.48 21.21
CA ALA A 163 4.21 -3.85 22.55
C ALA A 163 5.29 -2.91 23.08
N GLY A 164 6.16 -2.43 22.21
CA GLY A 164 7.23 -1.47 22.53
C GLY A 164 6.74 -0.09 22.94
N ARG A 165 5.42 0.18 22.83
CA ARG A 165 4.81 1.38 23.40
C ARG A 165 4.62 1.31 24.91
N ALA A 166 4.73 0.12 25.50
CA ALA A 166 4.62 -0.07 26.94
C ALA A 166 5.88 0.35 27.67
N GLY A 167 5.71 1.16 28.71
CA GLY A 167 6.80 1.68 29.55
C GLY A 167 7.32 3.05 29.10
N ARG A 168 7.32 4.00 30.02
CA ARG A 168 7.76 5.36 29.78
C ARG A 168 9.23 5.49 30.14
N ARG A 169 10.06 5.80 29.14
CA ARG A 169 11.53 5.92 29.34
C ARG A 169 11.84 6.99 30.41
N GLY A 170 12.66 6.62 31.39
CA GLY A 170 13.07 7.50 32.50
C GLY A 170 12.00 7.71 33.58
N ILE A 171 10.81 7.11 33.45
CA ILE A 171 9.71 7.20 34.43
C ILE A 171 9.36 5.83 34.99
N ASP A 172 9.09 4.85 34.12
CA ASP A 172 8.69 3.51 34.51
C ASP A 172 9.91 2.58 34.51
N THR A 173 9.98 1.72 35.50
CA THR A 173 10.98 0.63 35.56
C THR A 173 10.53 -0.59 34.75
N ILE A 174 9.21 -0.77 34.59
CA ILE A 174 8.59 -1.91 33.91
C ILE A 174 7.46 -1.41 33.02
N GLY A 175 7.47 -1.80 31.74
CA GLY A 175 6.34 -1.72 30.85
C GLY A 175 5.50 -3.00 30.87
N HIS A 176 4.19 -2.88 30.85
CA HIS A 176 3.28 -4.03 30.90
C HIS A 176 2.65 -4.28 29.55
N VAL A 177 2.58 -5.57 29.14
CA VAL A 177 1.85 -6.01 27.95
C VAL A 177 0.78 -7.00 28.36
N VAL A 178 -0.46 -6.72 28.01
CA VAL A 178 -1.63 -7.54 28.38
C VAL A 178 -2.31 -8.09 27.14
N HIS A 179 -2.48 -9.41 27.08
CA HIS A 179 -3.26 -10.06 26.03
C HIS A 179 -4.63 -10.47 26.58
N CYS A 180 -5.69 -9.93 25.99
CA CYS A 180 -7.07 -10.20 26.41
C CYS A 180 -7.58 -11.52 25.80
N ASN A 181 -7.04 -12.66 26.23
CA ASN A 181 -7.34 -13.98 25.66
C ASN A 181 -8.83 -14.38 25.71
N ASN A 182 -9.64 -13.66 26.49
CA ASN A 182 -11.08 -13.86 26.53
C ASN A 182 -11.85 -13.14 25.39
N LEU A 183 -11.17 -12.24 24.66
CA LEU A 183 -11.76 -11.48 23.56
C LEU A 183 -11.52 -12.11 22.19
N PHE A 184 -10.58 -13.04 22.07
CA PHE A 184 -10.23 -13.70 20.81
C PHE A 184 -10.05 -15.21 20.98
N LYS A 185 -10.02 -15.95 19.87
CA LYS A 185 -9.84 -17.40 19.88
C LYS A 185 -8.43 -17.77 20.41
N PRO A 186 -8.31 -18.84 21.21
CA PRO A 186 -7.01 -19.30 21.68
C PRO A 186 -6.09 -19.66 20.50
N LEU A 187 -4.84 -19.20 20.56
CA LEU A 187 -3.80 -19.55 19.61
C LEU A 187 -3.05 -20.80 20.07
N SER A 188 -2.43 -21.50 19.11
CA SER A 188 -1.48 -22.55 19.42
C SER A 188 -0.22 -21.98 20.10
N SER A 189 0.49 -22.78 20.87
CA SER A 189 1.77 -22.35 21.48
C SER A 189 2.83 -21.97 20.42
N LEU A 190 2.75 -22.57 19.24
CA LEU A 190 3.66 -22.27 18.13
C LEU A 190 3.36 -20.90 17.55
N ASP A 191 2.08 -20.61 17.25
CA ASP A 191 1.65 -19.30 16.73
C ASP A 191 2.01 -18.18 17.69
N TYR A 192 1.77 -18.40 19.00
CA TYR A 192 2.18 -17.46 20.03
C TYR A 192 3.68 -17.17 20.01
N LYS A 193 4.51 -18.22 19.94
CA LYS A 193 5.99 -18.05 19.86
C LYS A 193 6.39 -17.30 18.60
N THR A 194 5.74 -17.57 17.47
CA THR A 194 6.03 -16.89 16.20
C THR A 194 5.70 -15.41 16.28
N ILE A 195 4.56 -15.03 16.88
CA ILE A 195 4.17 -13.62 17.06
C ILE A 195 5.13 -12.90 18.00
N LEU A 196 5.46 -13.51 19.16
CA LEU A 196 6.25 -12.86 20.21
C LEU A 196 7.74 -12.80 19.89
N ASN A 197 8.31 -13.86 19.32
CA ASN A 197 9.76 -14.06 19.15
C ASN A 197 10.15 -14.40 17.71
N GLY A 198 9.27 -14.12 16.73
CA GLY A 198 9.56 -14.35 15.32
C GLY A 198 10.76 -13.51 14.83
N ILE A 199 11.31 -13.92 13.71
CA ILE A 199 12.42 -13.21 13.07
C ILE A 199 11.92 -11.82 12.64
N PRO A 200 12.62 -10.73 13.01
CA PRO A 200 12.28 -9.40 12.54
C PRO A 200 12.27 -9.33 11.02
N GLN A 201 11.29 -8.65 10.45
CA GLN A 201 11.25 -8.44 9.02
C GLN A 201 12.45 -7.58 8.60
N LYS A 202 13.21 -8.06 7.62
CA LYS A 202 14.27 -7.26 7.00
C LYS A 202 13.63 -6.17 6.13
N LEU A 203 14.28 -5.02 6.07
CA LEU A 203 13.93 -3.99 5.09
C LEU A 203 14.18 -4.55 3.69
N VAL A 204 13.12 -4.60 2.90
CA VAL A 204 13.16 -4.98 1.48
C VAL A 204 12.77 -3.76 0.68
N SER A 205 13.50 -3.48 -0.37
CA SER A 205 13.18 -2.37 -1.26
C SER A 205 11.82 -2.58 -1.92
N LYS A 206 11.01 -1.53 -1.90
CA LYS A 206 9.77 -1.42 -2.69
C LYS A 206 9.94 -0.46 -3.87
N PHE A 207 11.20 -0.07 -4.13
CA PHE A 207 11.53 0.82 -5.23
C PHE A 207 11.19 0.16 -6.57
N ARG A 208 10.48 0.91 -7.39
CA ARG A 208 10.19 0.58 -8.78
C ARG A 208 10.51 1.79 -9.65
N ILE A 209 10.93 1.54 -10.86
CA ILE A 209 11.16 2.61 -11.82
C ILE A 209 9.79 3.00 -12.38
N SER A 210 9.35 4.22 -12.10
CA SER A 210 8.04 4.72 -12.53
C SER A 210 8.18 5.92 -13.46
N TYR A 211 7.13 6.22 -14.22
CA TYR A 211 7.06 7.41 -15.07
C TYR A 211 7.30 8.70 -14.27
N SER A 212 6.63 8.84 -13.12
CA SER A 212 6.79 10.01 -12.26
C SER A 212 8.22 10.20 -11.76
N LEU A 213 8.93 9.10 -11.43
CA LEU A 213 10.34 9.17 -11.05
C LEU A 213 11.20 9.75 -12.18
N MET A 214 11.04 9.22 -13.39
CA MET A 214 11.83 9.67 -14.56
C MET A 214 11.55 11.14 -14.89
N LEU A 215 10.28 11.54 -14.87
CA LEU A 215 9.88 12.93 -15.11
C LEU A 215 10.44 13.87 -14.04
N ASN A 216 10.42 13.49 -12.77
CA ASN A 216 10.97 14.30 -11.69
C ASN A 216 12.49 14.46 -11.76
N LEU A 217 13.21 13.41 -12.18
CA LEU A 217 14.67 13.50 -12.39
C LEU A 217 15.01 14.48 -13.50
N LEU A 218 14.29 14.44 -14.62
CA LEU A 218 14.47 15.38 -15.73
C LEU A 218 14.08 16.81 -15.35
N LYS A 219 12.97 17.00 -14.63
CA LYS A 219 12.51 18.32 -14.16
C LYS A 219 13.54 19.00 -13.28
N ASN A 220 14.17 18.27 -12.38
CA ASN A 220 15.13 18.83 -11.43
C ASN A 220 16.55 19.00 -12.03
N GLY A 221 16.78 18.59 -13.26
CA GLY A 221 18.09 18.71 -13.92
C GLY A 221 19.23 17.95 -13.21
N GLN A 222 18.89 17.04 -12.29
CA GLN A 222 19.89 16.41 -11.41
C GLN A 222 20.68 15.30 -12.11
N THR A 223 20.13 14.67 -13.12
CA THR A 223 20.85 13.69 -13.93
C THR A 223 20.08 13.36 -15.21
N THR A 224 20.80 13.28 -16.31
CA THR A 224 20.35 12.66 -17.56
C THR A 224 20.66 11.16 -17.56
N ASP A 225 21.45 10.68 -16.60
CA ASP A 225 21.82 9.27 -16.45
C ASP A 225 20.97 8.63 -15.34
N PHE A 226 19.84 8.06 -15.74
CA PHE A 226 18.93 7.34 -14.87
C PHE A 226 19.58 6.10 -14.21
N HIS A 227 20.54 5.47 -14.89
CA HIS A 227 21.23 4.29 -14.37
C HIS A 227 22.04 4.63 -13.12
N LEU A 228 22.79 5.74 -13.15
CA LEU A 228 23.54 6.20 -11.98
C LEU A 228 22.66 6.52 -10.77
N PHE A 229 21.45 7.00 -11.00
CA PHE A 229 20.49 7.21 -9.91
C PHE A 229 20.05 5.90 -9.29
N ILE A 230 19.67 4.91 -10.12
CA ILE A 230 19.15 3.62 -9.67
C ILE A 230 20.25 2.80 -8.99
N GLU A 231 21.50 2.88 -9.44
CA GLU A 231 22.65 2.23 -8.79
C GLU A 231 22.85 2.64 -7.33
N LYS A 232 22.38 3.83 -6.94
CA LYS A 232 22.42 4.29 -5.54
C LYS A 232 21.24 3.79 -4.70
N SER A 233 20.31 3.07 -5.28
CA SER A 233 19.13 2.55 -4.57
C SER A 233 19.41 1.23 -3.83
N MET A 234 18.54 0.88 -2.86
CA MET A 234 18.62 -0.43 -2.20
C MET A 234 18.38 -1.60 -3.15
N VAL A 235 17.60 -1.40 -4.24
CA VAL A 235 17.37 -2.43 -5.27
C VAL A 235 18.68 -2.87 -5.91
N HIS A 236 19.59 -1.94 -6.18
CA HIS A 236 20.90 -2.28 -6.72
C HIS A 236 21.67 -3.24 -5.80
N ASN A 237 21.66 -2.99 -4.49
CA ASN A 237 22.30 -3.87 -3.51
C ASN A 237 21.64 -5.26 -3.45
N GLU A 238 20.32 -5.32 -3.55
CA GLU A 238 19.57 -6.58 -3.59
C GLU A 238 19.92 -7.39 -4.84
N ILE A 239 19.96 -6.74 -6.01
CA ILE A 239 20.39 -7.33 -7.28
C ILE A 239 21.84 -7.84 -7.18
N GLN A 240 22.76 -7.04 -6.66
CA GLN A 240 24.16 -7.46 -6.48
C GLN A 240 24.28 -8.67 -5.55
N ASN A 241 23.49 -8.74 -4.48
CA ASN A 241 23.48 -9.91 -3.58
C ASN A 241 22.86 -11.14 -4.26
N ALA A 242 21.81 -10.99 -5.05
CA ALA A 242 21.24 -12.07 -5.85
C ALA A 242 22.26 -12.62 -6.87
N ILE A 243 22.96 -11.72 -7.58
CA ILE A 243 24.03 -12.10 -8.53
C ILE A 243 25.16 -12.86 -7.82
N LYS A 244 25.60 -12.41 -6.66
CA LYS A 244 26.63 -13.12 -5.86
C LYS A 244 26.16 -14.53 -5.49
N GLY A 245 24.89 -14.68 -5.10
CA GLY A 245 24.30 -16.01 -4.83
C GLY A 245 24.30 -16.92 -6.06
N LEU A 246 23.89 -16.41 -7.21
CA LEU A 246 23.88 -17.15 -8.48
C LEU A 246 25.29 -17.55 -8.93
N ILE A 247 26.27 -16.65 -8.76
CA ILE A 247 27.68 -16.95 -9.06
C ILE A 247 28.21 -18.07 -8.15
N HIS A 248 27.88 -18.03 -6.86
CA HIS A 248 28.27 -19.08 -5.93
C HIS A 248 27.68 -20.44 -6.29
N GLU A 249 26.37 -20.49 -6.57
CA GLU A 249 25.70 -21.72 -7.03
C GLU A 249 26.31 -22.25 -8.33
N LYS A 250 26.61 -21.36 -9.28
CA LYS A 250 27.29 -21.75 -10.53
C LYS A 250 28.68 -22.33 -10.27
N THR A 251 29.46 -21.78 -9.34
CA THR A 251 30.80 -22.31 -9.02
C THR A 251 30.70 -23.70 -8.42
N GLU A 252 29.78 -23.95 -7.49
CA GLU A 252 29.54 -25.28 -6.91
C GLU A 252 29.13 -26.30 -7.99
N LEU A 253 28.18 -25.94 -8.88
CA LEU A 253 27.77 -26.79 -9.99
C LEU A 253 28.93 -27.08 -10.97
N THR A 254 29.78 -26.10 -11.25
CA THR A 254 30.93 -26.26 -12.14
C THR A 254 31.96 -27.21 -11.55
N GLU A 255 32.18 -27.17 -10.25
CA GLU A 255 33.04 -28.15 -9.56
C GLU A 255 32.43 -29.56 -9.60
N GLU A 256 31.13 -29.69 -9.40
CA GLU A 256 30.45 -31.00 -9.51
C GLU A 256 30.52 -31.55 -10.94
N ILE A 257 30.27 -30.70 -11.94
CA ILE A 257 30.41 -31.06 -13.36
C ILE A 257 31.83 -31.55 -13.62
N SER A 258 32.87 -30.87 -13.16
CA SER A 258 34.25 -31.27 -13.39
C SER A 258 34.59 -32.59 -12.73
N LYS A 259 34.08 -32.90 -11.54
CA LYS A 259 34.22 -34.20 -10.88
C LYS A 259 33.51 -35.29 -11.68
N LYS A 260 32.26 -35.10 -12.10
CA LYS A 260 31.51 -36.07 -12.88
C LYS A 260 32.12 -36.31 -14.29
N MET A 261 32.69 -35.28 -14.93
CA MET A 261 33.41 -35.46 -16.20
C MET A 261 34.58 -36.41 -16.07
N LYS A 262 35.41 -36.27 -15.03
CA LYS A 262 36.53 -37.18 -14.76
C LYS A 262 36.08 -38.64 -14.59
N PHE A 263 34.93 -38.87 -13.96
CA PHE A 263 34.38 -40.20 -13.79
C PHE A 263 33.84 -40.78 -15.12
N ILE A 264 33.31 -39.94 -16.01
CA ILE A 264 32.81 -40.37 -17.31
C ILE A 264 33.96 -40.66 -18.30
N GLU A 265 35.10 -39.94 -18.20
CA GLU A 265 36.30 -40.17 -19.00
C GLU A 265 36.93 -41.54 -18.74
N VAL A 266 36.73 -42.08 -17.53
CA VAL A 266 37.24 -43.43 -17.13
C VAL A 266 36.18 -44.52 -17.30
N ALA A 267 34.97 -44.18 -17.77
CA ALA A 267 33.89 -45.14 -17.97
C ALA A 267 34.19 -46.12 -19.10
N GLU A 268 33.72 -47.38 -18.96
CA GLU A 268 33.94 -48.44 -19.97
C GLU A 268 33.19 -48.17 -21.26
N THR A 269 32.06 -47.47 -21.23
CA THR A 269 31.24 -47.15 -22.39
C THR A 269 31.59 -45.79 -22.96
N PRO A 270 31.94 -45.66 -24.25
CA PRO A 270 32.18 -44.38 -24.88
C PRO A 270 30.98 -43.43 -24.75
N ARG A 271 31.24 -42.14 -24.45
CA ARG A 271 30.20 -41.14 -24.25
C ARG A 271 29.23 -41.05 -25.42
N THR A 272 29.70 -41.11 -26.65
CA THR A 272 28.87 -41.08 -27.87
C THR A 272 27.81 -42.18 -27.90
N ILE A 273 28.16 -43.39 -27.40
CA ILE A 273 27.22 -44.53 -27.31
C ILE A 273 26.20 -44.31 -26.18
N CYS A 274 26.61 -43.68 -25.07
CA CYS A 274 25.69 -43.31 -24.01
C CYS A 274 24.68 -42.23 -24.50
N ASP A 275 25.16 -41.21 -25.23
CA ASP A 275 24.30 -40.19 -25.83
C ASP A 275 23.33 -40.77 -26.86
N GLU A 276 23.74 -41.79 -27.65
CA GLU A 276 22.86 -42.51 -28.55
C GLU A 276 21.76 -43.29 -27.81
N LEU A 277 22.07 -43.93 -26.69
CA LEU A 277 21.09 -44.60 -25.85
C LEU A 277 20.10 -43.63 -25.24
N LEU A 278 20.57 -42.46 -24.77
CA LEU A 278 19.72 -41.39 -24.20
C LEU A 278 18.78 -40.84 -25.27
N SER A 279 19.27 -40.57 -26.47
CA SER A 279 18.44 -40.07 -27.56
C SER A 279 17.37 -41.09 -27.98
N LEU A 280 17.70 -42.39 -28.00
CA LEU A 280 16.72 -43.46 -28.26
C LEU A 280 15.64 -43.51 -27.15
N ASN A 281 16.01 -43.31 -25.88
CA ASN A 281 15.06 -43.27 -24.77
C ASN A 281 14.06 -42.09 -24.88
N GLU A 282 14.49 -40.95 -25.41
CA GLU A 282 13.63 -39.78 -25.65
C GLU A 282 12.71 -39.95 -26.88
N ILE A 283 13.22 -40.59 -27.91
CA ILE A 283 12.50 -40.75 -29.17
C ILE A 283 11.45 -41.89 -29.10
N ILE A 284 11.74 -43.01 -28.41
CA ILE A 284 10.87 -44.18 -28.33
C ILE A 284 9.43 -43.87 -27.90
N PRO A 285 9.17 -43.06 -26.85
CA PRO A 285 7.81 -42.72 -26.44
C PRO A 285 7.01 -41.99 -27.52
N ASN A 286 7.71 -41.19 -28.35
CA ASN A 286 7.12 -40.32 -29.37
C ASN A 286 7.02 -41.01 -30.76
N CYS A 287 7.55 -42.22 -30.91
CA CYS A 287 7.51 -42.99 -32.14
C CYS A 287 6.34 -43.97 -32.19
N VAL A 288 5.81 -44.23 -33.41
CA VAL A 288 4.73 -45.20 -33.65
C VAL A 288 5.14 -46.26 -34.67
N ASN A 289 4.53 -47.45 -34.58
CA ASN A 289 4.63 -48.54 -35.57
C ASN A 289 6.07 -48.98 -35.90
N LYS A 290 6.44 -48.98 -37.17
CA LYS A 290 7.76 -49.46 -37.66
C LYS A 290 8.94 -48.67 -37.06
N ARG A 291 8.77 -47.34 -36.85
CA ARG A 291 9.85 -46.51 -36.29
C ARG A 291 10.13 -46.89 -34.84
N ARG A 292 9.08 -47.11 -34.05
CA ARG A 292 9.21 -47.53 -32.65
C ARG A 292 9.92 -48.89 -32.54
N LYS A 293 9.47 -49.90 -33.34
CA LYS A 293 10.10 -51.23 -33.33
C LYS A 293 11.58 -51.17 -33.73
N LYS A 294 11.96 -50.31 -34.67
CA LYS A 294 13.36 -50.12 -35.05
C LYS A 294 14.16 -49.52 -33.87
N ALA A 295 13.70 -48.44 -33.27
CA ALA A 295 14.37 -47.79 -32.16
C ALA A 295 14.51 -48.72 -30.92
N GLU A 296 13.48 -49.51 -30.62
CA GLU A 296 13.53 -50.52 -29.56
C GLU A 296 14.57 -51.60 -29.85
N LYS A 297 14.70 -52.05 -31.11
CA LYS A 297 15.71 -53.02 -31.53
C LYS A 297 17.12 -52.43 -31.43
N ASP A 298 17.33 -51.21 -31.89
CA ASP A 298 18.61 -50.51 -31.80
C ASP A 298 19.04 -50.34 -30.34
N LYS A 299 18.10 -49.94 -29.45
CA LYS A 299 18.32 -49.87 -27.99
C LYS A 299 18.73 -51.22 -27.40
N GLN A 300 18.05 -52.33 -27.77
CA GLN A 300 18.41 -53.67 -27.28
C GLN A 300 19.81 -54.09 -27.74
N LEU A 301 20.19 -53.73 -28.95
CA LEU A 301 21.50 -54.03 -29.52
C LEU A 301 22.62 -53.27 -28.78
N LEU A 302 22.39 -52.00 -28.41
CA LEU A 302 23.35 -51.24 -27.60
C LEU A 302 23.50 -51.81 -26.20
N VAL A 303 22.39 -52.18 -25.54
CA VAL A 303 22.44 -52.81 -24.21
C VAL A 303 23.12 -54.19 -24.22
N TYR A 304 22.99 -54.96 -25.32
CA TYR A 304 23.66 -56.23 -25.49
C TYR A 304 25.17 -56.07 -25.68
N ASN A 305 25.58 -55.09 -26.48
CA ASN A 305 27.00 -54.87 -26.81
C ASN A 305 27.83 -54.27 -25.67
N TYR A 306 27.20 -53.47 -24.80
CA TYR A 306 27.88 -52.74 -23.73
C TYR A 306 27.25 -53.04 -22.35
N LYS A 307 27.93 -53.86 -21.54
CA LYS A 307 27.40 -54.37 -20.25
C LYS A 307 27.01 -53.28 -19.26
N ASN A 308 27.77 -52.18 -19.22
CA ASN A 308 27.59 -51.10 -18.23
C ASN A 308 26.85 -49.86 -18.78
N ILE A 309 26.38 -49.88 -20.03
CA ILE A 309 25.80 -48.75 -20.74
C ILE A 309 24.65 -48.06 -19.99
N ILE A 310 23.81 -48.82 -19.27
CA ILE A 310 22.67 -48.24 -18.53
C ILE A 310 23.18 -47.34 -17.41
N ASN A 311 24.18 -47.79 -16.65
CA ASN A 311 24.75 -47.01 -15.56
C ASN A 311 25.58 -45.81 -16.05
N ASP A 312 26.34 -46.02 -17.13
CA ASP A 312 27.17 -44.99 -17.74
C ASP A 312 26.30 -43.94 -18.42
N ALA A 313 25.22 -44.33 -19.11
CA ALA A 313 24.24 -43.39 -19.67
C ALA A 313 23.48 -42.61 -18.59
N ALA A 314 23.16 -43.23 -17.44
CA ALA A 314 22.57 -42.50 -16.33
C ALA A 314 23.51 -41.42 -15.82
N ARG A 315 24.81 -41.69 -15.67
CA ARG A 315 25.84 -40.69 -15.28
C ARG A 315 25.97 -39.57 -16.31
N VAL A 316 25.94 -39.91 -17.61
CA VAL A 316 25.97 -38.90 -18.68
C VAL A 316 24.71 -38.04 -18.64
N ASN A 317 23.54 -38.62 -18.39
CA ASN A 317 22.29 -37.88 -18.26
C ASN A 317 22.33 -36.92 -17.06
N GLU A 318 22.83 -37.36 -15.91
CA GLU A 318 23.03 -36.47 -14.76
C GLU A 318 23.98 -35.31 -15.11
N LEU A 319 25.08 -35.56 -15.80
CA LEU A 319 26.00 -34.51 -16.26
C LEU A 319 25.33 -33.52 -17.20
N ASN A 320 24.51 -34.03 -18.15
CA ASN A 320 23.78 -33.17 -19.08
C ASN A 320 22.76 -32.30 -18.34
N ASN A 321 22.04 -32.83 -17.34
CA ASN A 321 21.11 -32.07 -16.50
C ASN A 321 21.82 -31.00 -15.70
N LEU A 322 23.02 -31.26 -15.15
CA LEU A 322 23.81 -30.25 -14.45
C LEU A 322 24.28 -29.13 -15.39
N LYS A 323 24.65 -29.46 -16.63
CA LYS A 323 25.01 -28.46 -17.63
C LYS A 323 23.83 -27.59 -18.04
N ILE A 324 22.63 -28.17 -18.18
CA ILE A 324 21.41 -27.42 -18.45
C ILE A 324 21.15 -26.44 -17.30
N LYS A 325 21.20 -26.91 -16.04
CA LYS A 325 21.07 -26.02 -14.86
C LYS A 325 22.09 -24.89 -14.83
N CYS A 326 23.35 -25.19 -15.19
CA CYS A 326 24.37 -24.16 -15.26
C CYS A 326 24.07 -23.10 -16.34
N GLN A 327 23.53 -23.51 -17.49
CA GLN A 327 23.08 -22.58 -18.54
C GLN A 327 21.86 -21.75 -18.10
N GLU A 328 20.92 -22.36 -17.38
CA GLU A 328 19.76 -21.65 -16.80
C GLU A 328 20.23 -20.56 -15.83
N ILE A 329 21.19 -20.87 -14.93
CA ILE A 329 21.78 -19.90 -14.02
C ILE A 329 22.47 -18.75 -14.80
N ASP A 330 23.17 -19.06 -15.88
CA ASP A 330 23.78 -18.03 -16.73
C ASP A 330 22.75 -17.11 -17.35
N ASN A 331 21.63 -17.64 -17.82
CA ASN A 331 20.54 -16.86 -18.39
C ASN A 331 19.86 -15.99 -17.33
N VAL A 332 19.57 -16.57 -16.16
CA VAL A 332 19.01 -15.81 -15.02
C VAL A 332 19.97 -14.70 -14.58
N THR A 333 21.27 -14.99 -14.50
CA THR A 333 22.28 -13.98 -14.13
C THR A 333 22.32 -12.83 -15.14
N LYS A 334 22.33 -13.13 -16.43
CA LYS A 334 22.30 -12.11 -17.49
C LYS A 334 21.05 -11.25 -17.42
N ASN A 335 19.88 -11.89 -17.27
CA ASN A 335 18.61 -11.19 -17.14
C ASN A 335 18.57 -10.30 -15.87
N THR A 336 19.11 -10.78 -14.77
CA THR A 336 19.19 -10.02 -13.51
C THR A 336 20.11 -8.81 -13.64
N ILE A 337 21.25 -8.93 -14.33
CA ILE A 337 22.18 -7.83 -14.60
C ILE A 337 21.53 -6.78 -15.51
N SER A 338 20.84 -7.21 -16.55
CA SER A 338 20.22 -6.33 -17.54
C SER A 338 18.88 -5.75 -17.11
N TYR A 339 18.29 -6.25 -16.01
CA TYR A 339 16.93 -5.90 -15.58
C TYR A 339 16.71 -4.38 -15.43
N ILE A 340 17.56 -3.71 -14.65
CA ILE A 340 17.45 -2.26 -14.41
C ILE A 340 17.54 -1.50 -15.73
N LYS A 341 18.52 -1.87 -16.56
CA LYS A 341 18.73 -1.21 -17.84
C LYS A 341 17.53 -1.39 -18.76
N SER A 342 17.05 -2.64 -18.89
CA SER A 342 15.88 -2.95 -19.70
C SER A 342 14.64 -2.18 -19.28
N GLN A 343 14.34 -2.13 -17.96
CA GLN A 343 13.20 -1.39 -17.44
C GLN A 343 13.32 0.12 -17.72
N THR A 344 14.51 0.68 -17.53
CA THR A 344 14.78 2.10 -17.78
C THR A 344 14.63 2.43 -19.26
N ASP A 345 15.25 1.65 -20.14
CA ASP A 345 15.18 1.84 -21.59
C ASP A 345 13.73 1.75 -22.09
N THR A 346 12.97 0.76 -21.60
CA THR A 346 11.55 0.59 -21.94
C THR A 346 10.71 1.81 -21.51
N ILE A 347 10.92 2.35 -20.31
CA ILE A 347 10.20 3.58 -19.89
C ILE A 347 10.60 4.76 -20.77
N CYS A 348 11.88 4.92 -21.11
CA CYS A 348 12.33 5.97 -22.02
C CYS A 348 11.66 5.87 -23.39
N ASP A 349 11.55 4.65 -23.93
CA ASP A 349 10.87 4.41 -25.22
C ASP A 349 9.38 4.78 -25.15
N ILE A 350 8.68 4.41 -24.06
CA ILE A 350 7.29 4.79 -23.84
C ILE A 350 7.14 6.32 -23.75
N LEU A 351 8.02 7.00 -23.01
CA LEU A 351 8.01 8.46 -22.87
C LEU A 351 8.31 9.17 -24.20
N LEU A 352 9.22 8.64 -25.00
CA LEU A 352 9.53 9.14 -26.35
C LEU A 352 8.33 8.97 -27.31
N ASN A 353 7.76 7.77 -27.34
CA ASN A 353 6.61 7.45 -28.20
C ASN A 353 5.36 8.26 -27.82
N SER A 354 5.22 8.61 -26.53
CA SER A 354 4.15 9.48 -26.03
C SER A 354 4.45 10.98 -26.17
N ASN A 355 5.55 11.37 -26.83
CA ASN A 355 5.99 12.76 -26.99
C ASN A 355 6.11 13.54 -25.67
N ILE A 356 6.50 12.86 -24.61
CA ILE A 356 6.71 13.42 -23.26
C ILE A 356 8.15 13.93 -23.11
N ILE A 357 9.09 13.17 -23.66
CA ILE A 357 10.52 13.54 -23.70
C ILE A 357 11.00 13.61 -25.14
N LYS A 358 12.10 14.29 -25.37
CA LYS A 358 12.82 14.32 -26.64
C LYS A 358 14.33 14.23 -26.39
N PRO A 359 15.13 13.70 -27.33
CA PRO A 359 16.60 13.70 -27.23
C PRO A 359 17.14 15.13 -27.15
N LEU A 360 18.20 15.31 -26.37
CA LEU A 360 18.86 16.62 -26.23
C LEU A 360 19.72 16.94 -27.47
N ASP A 361 20.36 15.92 -28.09
CA ASP A 361 21.18 16.02 -29.30
C ASP A 361 20.74 14.98 -30.34
N ASP A 362 20.70 15.33 -31.60
CA ASP A 362 20.42 14.45 -32.75
C ASP A 362 21.49 13.35 -32.97
N THR A 363 22.56 13.35 -32.19
CA THR A 363 23.63 12.34 -32.26
C THR A 363 23.22 11.12 -31.41
N THR A 364 23.00 10.01 -32.06
CA THR A 364 22.51 8.70 -31.56
C THR A 364 23.31 8.04 -30.43
N GLN A 365 24.16 8.75 -29.69
CA GLN A 365 25.04 8.19 -28.65
C GLN A 365 24.88 8.79 -27.24
N SER A 366 24.08 9.85 -27.05
CA SER A 366 23.84 10.39 -25.70
C SER A 366 22.45 10.03 -25.22
N ASN A 367 22.33 9.24 -24.15
CA ASN A 367 21.08 8.95 -23.42
C ASN A 367 20.60 10.19 -22.63
N SER A 368 20.75 11.40 -23.19
CA SER A 368 20.31 12.64 -22.56
C SER A 368 18.98 13.09 -23.16
N PHE A 369 17.99 13.29 -22.31
CA PHE A 369 16.65 13.69 -22.70
C PHE A 369 16.26 15.01 -22.07
N GLU A 370 15.36 15.74 -22.73
CA GLU A 370 14.69 16.90 -22.15
C GLU A 370 13.16 16.75 -22.22
N LEU A 371 12.46 17.44 -21.33
CA LEU A 371 11.00 17.44 -21.30
C LEU A 371 10.44 18.29 -22.42
N THR A 372 9.47 17.76 -23.17
CA THR A 372 8.63 18.52 -24.08
C THR A 372 7.68 19.44 -23.29
N THR A 373 6.85 20.24 -23.96
CA THR A 373 5.78 21.00 -23.32
C THR A 373 4.80 20.09 -22.57
N THR A 374 4.37 18.99 -23.20
CA THR A 374 3.53 17.95 -22.57
C THR A 374 4.27 17.26 -21.42
N GLY A 375 5.57 17.03 -21.55
CA GLY A 375 6.40 16.47 -20.49
C GLY A 375 6.54 17.40 -19.28
N LYS A 376 6.68 18.70 -19.49
CA LYS A 376 6.65 19.69 -18.42
C LYS A 376 5.32 19.71 -17.69
N PHE A 377 4.21 19.60 -18.42
CA PHE A 377 2.88 19.45 -17.85
C PHE A 377 2.79 18.16 -17.00
N ALA A 378 3.17 17.03 -17.58
CA ALA A 378 3.15 15.71 -16.91
C ALA A 378 4.03 15.68 -15.64
N SER A 379 5.20 16.34 -15.67
CA SER A 379 6.14 16.38 -14.53
C SER A 379 5.63 17.14 -13.30
N ASN A 380 4.55 17.90 -13.45
CA ASN A 380 3.89 18.62 -12.35
C ASN A 380 2.68 17.87 -11.78
N ILE A 381 2.32 16.70 -12.36
CA ILE A 381 1.24 15.84 -11.88
C ILE A 381 1.84 14.77 -10.98
N SER A 382 1.45 14.75 -9.71
CA SER A 382 1.92 13.78 -8.71
C SER A 382 0.81 12.87 -8.22
N GLU A 383 -0.41 13.39 -8.15
CA GLU A 383 -1.55 12.71 -7.54
C GLU A 383 -2.35 11.85 -8.53
N LEU A 384 -2.09 12.01 -9.82
CA LEU A 384 -2.74 11.31 -10.92
C LEU A 384 -1.69 10.62 -11.81
N HIS A 385 -2.16 9.78 -12.75
CA HIS A 385 -1.27 9.17 -13.73
C HIS A 385 -0.74 10.23 -14.72
N PRO A 386 0.55 10.58 -14.70
CA PRO A 386 1.05 11.76 -15.41
C PRO A 386 0.88 11.68 -16.94
N LEU A 387 1.08 10.48 -17.53
CA LEU A 387 1.00 10.31 -18.99
C LEU A 387 -0.45 10.31 -19.47
N ILE A 388 -1.34 9.60 -18.79
CA ILE A 388 -2.76 9.51 -19.17
C ILE A 388 -3.39 10.90 -19.11
N ILE A 389 -3.25 11.56 -17.98
CA ILE A 389 -3.92 12.85 -17.75
C ILE A 389 -3.33 13.96 -18.63
N SER A 390 -2.00 14.04 -18.75
CA SER A 390 -1.38 15.07 -19.62
C SER A 390 -1.79 14.92 -21.07
N ARG A 391 -1.88 13.68 -21.59
CA ARG A 391 -2.33 13.41 -22.94
C ARG A 391 -3.80 13.76 -23.14
N LEU A 392 -4.68 13.34 -22.24
CA LEU A 392 -6.12 13.64 -22.32
C LEU A 392 -6.38 15.15 -22.24
N VAL A 393 -5.76 15.83 -21.27
CA VAL A 393 -5.95 17.27 -21.07
C VAL A 393 -5.49 18.09 -22.27
N ASN A 394 -4.30 17.80 -22.80
CA ASN A 394 -3.72 18.58 -23.89
C ASN A 394 -4.32 18.23 -25.27
N GLU A 395 -4.66 16.96 -25.52
CA GLU A 395 -5.06 16.51 -26.85
C GLU A 395 -6.58 16.42 -27.02
N LYS A 396 -7.34 16.09 -25.94
CA LYS A 396 -8.78 15.78 -26.06
C LYS A 396 -9.68 16.69 -25.24
N TRP A 397 -9.21 17.24 -24.13
CA TRP A 397 -10.06 17.97 -23.17
C TRP A 397 -9.92 19.49 -23.25
N ASN A 398 -9.31 20.00 -24.32
CA ASN A 398 -9.13 21.43 -24.54
C ASN A 398 -8.70 22.18 -23.25
N ASN A 399 -7.72 21.61 -22.53
CA ASN A 399 -7.23 22.15 -21.26
C ASN A 399 -8.36 22.40 -20.22
N PHE A 400 -9.32 21.49 -20.10
CA PHE A 400 -10.50 21.57 -19.25
C PHE A 400 -11.49 22.71 -19.59
N ALA A 401 -11.34 23.38 -20.72
CA ALA A 401 -12.23 24.51 -21.06
C ALA A 401 -13.70 24.11 -21.10
N ASP A 402 -14.00 22.89 -21.55
CA ASP A 402 -15.38 22.39 -21.70
C ASP A 402 -15.96 21.82 -20.37
N PHE A 403 -15.18 21.74 -19.32
CA PHE A 403 -15.65 21.27 -18.02
C PHE A 403 -16.21 22.41 -17.18
N SER A 404 -17.30 22.16 -16.47
CA SER A 404 -17.72 23.00 -15.35
C SER A 404 -16.85 22.68 -14.11
N THR A 405 -16.78 23.61 -13.17
CA THR A 405 -16.08 23.40 -11.88
C THR A 405 -16.61 22.15 -11.15
N LYS A 406 -17.93 21.93 -11.18
CA LYS A 406 -18.58 20.78 -10.55
C LYS A 406 -18.17 19.45 -11.22
N GLN A 407 -18.08 19.43 -12.55
CA GLN A 407 -17.61 18.26 -13.29
C GLN A 407 -16.12 17.98 -13.02
N MET A 408 -15.27 19.00 -12.86
CA MET A 408 -13.88 18.81 -12.44
C MET A 408 -13.79 18.17 -11.04
N ILE A 409 -14.63 18.61 -10.10
CA ILE A 409 -14.72 18.02 -8.76
C ILE A 409 -15.12 16.54 -8.85
N GLY A 410 -16.15 16.22 -9.64
CA GLY A 410 -16.56 14.84 -9.89
C GLY A 410 -15.44 13.99 -10.51
N LEU A 411 -14.73 14.55 -11.51
CA LEU A 411 -13.58 13.87 -12.14
C LEU A 411 -12.45 13.60 -11.14
N PHE A 412 -12.05 14.60 -10.35
CA PHE A 412 -10.96 14.46 -9.39
C PHE A 412 -11.32 13.52 -8.25
N SER A 413 -12.61 13.40 -7.90
CA SER A 413 -13.07 12.46 -6.89
C SER A 413 -12.87 11.00 -7.27
N CYS A 414 -12.78 10.68 -8.57
CA CYS A 414 -12.47 9.34 -9.07
C CYS A 414 -11.09 8.83 -8.60
N PHE A 415 -10.19 9.71 -8.21
CA PHE A 415 -8.82 9.39 -7.78
C PHE A 415 -8.62 9.44 -6.27
N THR A 416 -9.72 9.43 -5.54
CA THR A 416 -9.69 9.37 -4.08
C THR A 416 -9.81 7.91 -3.61
N THR A 417 -9.11 7.57 -2.53
CA THR A 417 -9.11 6.21 -1.99
C THR A 417 -10.10 6.10 -0.82
N ILE A 418 -11.36 5.88 -1.10
CA ILE A 418 -12.34 5.47 -0.09
C ILE A 418 -12.59 3.97 -0.19
N LYS A 419 -12.59 3.28 0.95
CA LYS A 419 -13.04 1.89 1.03
C LYS A 419 -14.51 1.87 1.43
N VAL A 420 -15.36 1.60 0.47
CA VAL A 420 -16.77 1.34 0.65
C VAL A 420 -16.98 -0.18 0.70
N SER A 421 -17.93 -0.67 1.48
CA SER A 421 -18.25 -2.10 1.47
C SER A 421 -18.87 -2.51 0.15
N ASP A 422 -18.68 -3.78 -0.26
CA ASP A 422 -19.13 -4.27 -1.58
C ASP A 422 -20.64 -4.05 -1.84
N GLU A 423 -21.44 -3.97 -0.77
CA GLU A 423 -22.89 -3.70 -0.84
C GLU A 423 -23.22 -2.27 -1.33
N TYR A 424 -22.32 -1.31 -1.12
CA TYR A 424 -22.49 0.10 -1.46
C TYR A 424 -21.57 0.57 -2.59
N LYS A 425 -20.81 -0.34 -3.19
CA LYS A 425 -19.86 -0.02 -4.24
C LYS A 425 -20.61 0.43 -5.51
N LEU A 426 -20.25 1.61 -6.01
CA LEU A 426 -20.85 2.19 -7.20
C LEU A 426 -20.03 1.88 -8.45
N THR A 427 -20.70 2.05 -9.60
CA THR A 427 -20.11 1.91 -10.93
C THR A 427 -20.33 3.19 -11.73
N ILE A 428 -19.73 3.29 -12.89
CA ILE A 428 -19.92 4.45 -13.79
C ILE A 428 -21.39 4.68 -14.18
N GLU A 429 -22.22 3.62 -14.14
CA GLU A 429 -23.66 3.71 -14.45
C GLU A 429 -24.46 4.49 -13.40
N ASN A 430 -23.90 4.68 -12.21
CA ASN A 430 -24.51 5.43 -11.11
C ASN A 430 -24.23 6.95 -11.18
N ILE A 431 -23.50 7.41 -12.20
CA ILE A 431 -23.19 8.83 -12.42
C ILE A 431 -24.24 9.42 -13.37
N ASP A 432 -24.95 10.44 -12.92
CA ASP A 432 -26.03 11.08 -13.69
C ASP A 432 -25.51 11.96 -14.84
N ASP A 433 -24.33 12.56 -14.72
CA ASP A 433 -23.71 13.44 -15.71
C ASP A 433 -23.11 12.64 -16.88
N SER A 434 -23.82 12.60 -18.02
CA SER A 434 -23.41 11.87 -19.22
C SER A 434 -22.10 12.37 -19.83
N TYR A 435 -21.80 13.67 -19.73
CA TYR A 435 -20.54 14.23 -20.21
C TYR A 435 -19.38 13.74 -19.34
N LEU A 436 -19.53 13.78 -18.02
CA LEU A 436 -18.54 13.27 -17.07
C LEU A 436 -18.30 11.77 -17.27
N CYS A 437 -19.37 10.97 -17.43
CA CYS A 437 -19.25 9.54 -17.75
C CYS A 437 -18.42 9.29 -19.01
N TYR A 438 -18.66 10.08 -20.07
CA TYR A 438 -17.88 9.95 -21.30
C TYR A 438 -16.38 10.23 -21.06
N ARG A 439 -16.05 11.28 -20.29
CA ARG A 439 -14.67 11.64 -19.97
C ARG A 439 -13.97 10.63 -19.06
N ILE A 440 -14.70 10.04 -18.11
CA ILE A 440 -14.16 8.96 -17.27
C ILE A 440 -13.86 7.72 -18.12
N LYS A 441 -14.73 7.36 -19.08
CA LYS A 441 -14.48 6.24 -20.01
C LYS A 441 -13.23 6.45 -20.87
N GLU A 442 -12.90 7.68 -21.23
CA GLU A 442 -11.63 7.97 -21.92
C GLU A 442 -10.43 7.63 -21.04
N ILE A 443 -10.51 7.87 -19.72
CA ILE A 443 -9.45 7.49 -18.78
C ILE A 443 -9.36 5.96 -18.66
N GLU A 444 -10.49 5.27 -18.51
CA GLU A 444 -10.52 3.79 -18.44
C GLU A 444 -9.87 3.15 -19.67
N ASN A 445 -10.21 3.63 -20.86
CA ASN A 445 -9.60 3.14 -22.10
C ASN A 445 -8.08 3.37 -22.13
N MET A 446 -7.62 4.52 -21.65
CA MET A 446 -6.20 4.81 -21.54
C MET A 446 -5.51 3.92 -20.48
N CYS A 447 -6.18 3.62 -19.37
CA CYS A 447 -5.65 2.69 -18.35
C CYS A 447 -5.45 1.30 -18.96
N ILE A 448 -6.41 0.80 -19.75
CA ILE A 448 -6.29 -0.48 -20.46
C ILE A 448 -5.10 -0.42 -21.45
N GLU A 449 -4.99 0.65 -22.26
CA GLU A 449 -3.91 0.84 -23.23
C GLU A 449 -2.54 0.78 -22.54
N TYR A 450 -2.33 1.53 -21.43
CA TYR A 450 -1.06 1.53 -20.72
C TYR A 450 -0.78 0.23 -19.98
N ASN A 451 -1.79 -0.42 -19.42
CA ASN A 451 -1.64 -1.74 -18.81
C ASN A 451 -1.15 -2.79 -19.85
N ASP A 452 -1.74 -2.78 -21.06
CA ASP A 452 -1.32 -3.65 -22.14
C ASP A 452 0.12 -3.34 -22.63
N ILE A 453 0.48 -2.05 -22.70
CA ILE A 453 1.85 -1.64 -23.06
C ILE A 453 2.85 -2.16 -22.02
N GLU A 454 2.56 -1.99 -20.72
CA GLU A 454 3.44 -2.47 -19.64
C GLU A 454 3.54 -3.99 -19.65
N TYR A 455 2.42 -4.69 -19.78
CA TYR A 455 2.37 -6.16 -19.83
C TYR A 455 3.19 -6.71 -21.01
N ASN A 456 3.00 -6.18 -22.21
CA ASN A 456 3.68 -6.64 -23.42
C ASN A 456 5.21 -6.38 -23.37
N ASN A 457 5.63 -5.35 -22.64
CA ASN A 457 7.04 -5.01 -22.46
C ASN A 457 7.64 -5.58 -21.16
N SER A 458 6.89 -6.40 -20.40
CA SER A 458 7.32 -6.92 -19.10
C SER A 458 7.82 -5.83 -18.15
N LEU A 459 7.17 -4.67 -18.18
CA LEU A 459 7.47 -3.52 -17.34
C LEU A 459 6.64 -3.57 -16.06
N ASP A 460 7.26 -3.34 -14.90
CA ASP A 460 6.59 -3.25 -13.59
C ASP A 460 6.82 -1.87 -12.97
N THR A 461 5.92 -0.94 -13.26
CA THR A 461 5.91 0.41 -12.67
C THR A 461 5.28 0.43 -11.27
N GLY A 462 4.53 -0.62 -10.91
CA GLY A 462 3.77 -0.73 -9.68
C GLY A 462 2.44 0.02 -9.68
N ILE A 463 1.97 0.46 -10.84
CA ILE A 463 0.67 1.11 -11.00
C ILE A 463 -0.42 0.04 -11.03
N ASP A 464 -1.45 0.21 -10.21
CA ASP A 464 -2.65 -0.64 -10.20
C ASP A 464 -3.72 0.00 -11.09
N TYR A 465 -3.72 -0.34 -12.37
CA TYR A 465 -4.65 0.21 -13.34
C TYR A 465 -6.09 -0.21 -13.10
N ASP A 466 -6.32 -1.41 -12.54
CA ASP A 466 -7.67 -1.95 -12.29
C ASP A 466 -8.39 -1.19 -11.18
N ASN A 467 -7.65 -0.66 -10.20
CA ASN A 467 -8.19 0.07 -9.06
C ASN A 467 -7.88 1.57 -9.09
N MET A 468 -7.41 2.11 -10.22
CA MET A 468 -7.03 3.52 -10.34
C MET A 468 -8.24 4.45 -10.24
N ILE A 469 -9.39 4.03 -10.75
CA ILE A 469 -10.62 4.84 -10.84
C ILE A 469 -11.63 4.31 -9.82
N GLN A 470 -12.20 5.22 -9.02
CA GLN A 470 -13.21 4.94 -8.01
C GLN A 470 -14.45 5.79 -8.30
N TYR A 471 -15.65 5.19 -8.18
CA TYR A 471 -16.91 5.90 -8.53
C TYR A 471 -17.71 6.29 -7.29
N ASP A 472 -17.37 5.73 -6.13
CA ASP A 472 -18.19 5.72 -4.91
C ASP A 472 -18.56 7.11 -4.38
N ILE A 473 -17.76 8.14 -4.66
CA ILE A 473 -18.01 9.49 -4.15
C ILE A 473 -18.20 10.54 -5.25
N VAL A 474 -18.29 10.14 -6.52
CA VAL A 474 -18.45 11.10 -7.64
C VAL A 474 -19.71 11.92 -7.42
N GLU A 475 -20.87 11.27 -7.33
CA GLU A 475 -22.14 11.95 -7.09
C GLU A 475 -22.18 12.68 -5.74
N LEU A 476 -21.61 12.07 -4.68
CA LEU A 476 -21.54 12.71 -3.37
C LEU A 476 -20.72 14.00 -3.39
N SER A 477 -19.58 14.02 -4.08
CA SER A 477 -18.73 15.20 -4.21
C SER A 477 -19.41 16.32 -4.99
N MET A 478 -20.15 15.96 -6.05
CA MET A 478 -20.91 16.90 -6.87
C MET A 478 -22.12 17.46 -6.11
N LYS A 479 -22.86 16.63 -5.36
CA LYS A 479 -23.98 17.07 -4.51
C LYS A 479 -23.52 17.93 -3.33
N TRP A 480 -22.36 17.61 -2.74
CA TRP A 480 -21.76 18.45 -1.70
C TRP A 480 -21.59 19.91 -2.16
N CYS A 481 -21.20 20.12 -3.42
CA CYS A 481 -21.05 21.47 -3.98
C CYS A 481 -22.34 22.29 -3.94
N ASP A 482 -23.50 21.64 -4.04
CA ASP A 482 -24.81 22.27 -4.07
C ASP A 482 -25.28 22.74 -2.66
N CYS A 483 -24.72 22.20 -1.58
CA CYS A 483 -25.04 22.63 -0.23
C CYS A 483 -24.63 24.11 -0.04
N SER A 484 -25.58 24.97 0.30
CA SER A 484 -25.41 26.43 0.35
C SER A 484 -25.18 26.96 1.78
N ASN A 485 -25.59 26.20 2.79
CA ASN A 485 -25.54 26.61 4.20
C ASN A 485 -25.17 25.45 5.13
N GLU A 486 -24.89 25.75 6.38
CA GLU A 486 -24.45 24.79 7.40
C GLU A 486 -25.48 23.68 7.65
N MET A 487 -26.79 24.00 7.63
CA MET A 487 -27.84 23.01 7.86
C MET A 487 -27.88 21.96 6.73
N GLU A 488 -27.77 22.40 5.48
CA GLU A 488 -27.72 21.51 4.33
C GLU A 488 -26.46 20.62 4.37
N CYS A 489 -25.30 21.20 4.69
CA CYS A 489 -24.06 20.44 4.85
C CYS A 489 -24.17 19.39 5.97
N LYS A 490 -24.75 19.76 7.11
CA LYS A 490 -24.98 18.84 8.23
C LYS A 490 -25.92 17.71 7.85
N GLN A 491 -27.05 18.05 7.22
CA GLN A 491 -28.04 17.07 6.76
C GLN A 491 -27.40 16.12 5.76
N PHE A 492 -26.68 16.63 4.75
CA PHE A 492 -25.99 15.83 3.74
C PHE A 492 -25.03 14.79 4.36
N ILE A 493 -24.24 15.21 5.35
CA ILE A 493 -23.32 14.27 6.04
C ILE A 493 -24.11 13.20 6.80
N GLN A 494 -25.19 13.59 7.47
CA GLN A 494 -26.00 12.68 8.29
C GLN A 494 -26.85 11.70 7.48
N THR A 495 -27.24 12.06 6.25
CA THR A 495 -28.03 11.22 5.34
C THR A 495 -27.14 10.62 4.27
N ASP A 496 -26.78 11.36 3.23
CA ASP A 496 -26.15 10.84 2.01
C ASP A 496 -24.81 10.14 2.26
N VAL A 497 -23.93 10.75 3.08
CA VAL A 497 -22.61 10.15 3.40
C VAL A 497 -22.78 8.94 4.33
N SER A 498 -23.67 9.05 5.33
CA SER A 498 -23.91 7.98 6.31
C SER A 498 -24.57 6.77 5.67
N ASP A 499 -25.51 6.96 4.75
CA ASP A 499 -26.23 5.89 4.04
C ASP A 499 -25.28 5.01 3.20
N MET A 500 -24.19 5.60 2.69
CA MET A 500 -23.10 4.86 2.03
C MET A 500 -22.12 4.20 3.01
N SER A 501 -22.40 4.25 4.31
CA SER A 501 -21.50 3.74 5.36
C SER A 501 -20.08 4.34 5.33
N ILE A 502 -19.92 5.53 4.78
CA ILE A 502 -18.66 6.28 4.71
C ILE A 502 -18.48 7.04 6.02
N SER A 503 -17.30 6.91 6.65
CA SER A 503 -17.00 7.74 7.83
C SER A 503 -16.78 9.20 7.43
N VAL A 504 -17.23 10.12 8.29
CA VAL A 504 -17.04 11.56 8.05
C VAL A 504 -15.56 11.91 7.85
N GLY A 505 -14.67 11.25 8.59
CA GLY A 505 -13.22 11.47 8.45
C GLY A 505 -12.65 10.98 7.11
N ASP A 506 -13.16 9.88 6.55
CA ASP A 506 -12.71 9.42 5.23
C ASP A 506 -13.30 10.30 4.13
N PHE A 507 -14.56 10.73 4.25
CA PHE A 507 -15.14 11.71 3.35
C PHE A 507 -14.37 13.04 3.35
N THR A 508 -14.03 13.56 4.55
CA THR A 508 -13.19 14.78 4.69
C THR A 508 -11.86 14.63 3.97
N LYS A 509 -11.16 13.52 4.16
CA LYS A 509 -9.86 13.27 3.48
C LYS A 509 -10.00 13.24 1.96
N SER A 510 -11.07 12.65 1.45
CA SER A 510 -11.31 12.62 0.01
C SER A 510 -11.61 13.99 -0.56
N MET A 511 -12.37 14.82 0.15
CA MET A 511 -12.58 16.21 -0.21
C MET A 511 -11.29 17.01 -0.24
N LEU A 512 -10.43 16.83 0.77
CA LEU A 512 -9.09 17.46 0.79
C LEU A 512 -8.19 16.95 -0.34
N LYS A 513 -8.29 15.68 -0.72
CA LYS A 513 -7.56 15.12 -1.86
C LYS A 513 -7.97 15.78 -3.18
N ILE A 514 -9.27 16.04 -3.39
CA ILE A 514 -9.77 16.76 -4.57
C ILE A 514 -9.15 18.16 -4.63
N VAL A 515 -9.07 18.87 -3.49
CA VAL A 515 -8.42 20.18 -3.43
C VAL A 515 -6.92 20.08 -3.74
N THR A 516 -6.24 19.04 -3.25
CA THR A 516 -4.82 18.82 -3.56
C THR A 516 -4.59 18.62 -5.06
N ILE A 517 -5.44 17.82 -5.71
CA ILE A 517 -5.38 17.62 -7.17
C ILE A 517 -5.64 18.94 -7.91
N ALA A 518 -6.66 19.70 -7.49
CA ALA A 518 -6.95 20.99 -8.08
C ALA A 518 -5.76 21.96 -7.98
N ASN A 519 -5.07 22.00 -6.84
CA ASN A 519 -3.91 22.85 -6.61
C ASN A 519 -2.70 22.45 -7.48
N GLU A 520 -2.51 21.17 -7.82
CA GLU A 520 -1.51 20.77 -8.80
C GLU A 520 -1.80 21.41 -10.17
N PHE A 521 -3.04 21.35 -10.63
CA PHE A 521 -3.43 21.99 -11.89
C PHE A 521 -3.38 23.52 -11.83
N ILE A 522 -3.73 24.14 -10.70
CA ILE A 522 -3.59 25.59 -10.51
C ILE A 522 -2.13 25.99 -10.73
N ASN A 523 -1.17 25.31 -10.07
CA ASN A 523 0.27 25.57 -10.24
C ASN A 523 0.74 25.41 -11.68
N ILE A 524 0.17 24.47 -12.44
CA ILE A 524 0.47 24.28 -13.87
C ILE A 524 -0.07 25.46 -14.70
N TYR A 525 -1.34 25.83 -14.47
CA TYR A 525 -1.99 26.86 -15.27
C TYR A 525 -1.60 28.30 -14.88
N GLU A 526 -1.08 28.55 -13.68
CA GLU A 526 -0.46 29.83 -13.32
C GLU A 526 0.72 30.20 -14.23
N GLN A 527 1.38 29.20 -14.81
CA GLN A 527 2.47 29.39 -15.76
C GLN A 527 2.01 29.49 -17.23
N SER A 528 0.70 29.41 -17.46
CA SER A 528 0.10 29.42 -18.78
C SER A 528 -0.88 30.60 -18.92
N GLU A 529 -1.22 30.95 -20.16
CA GLU A 529 -2.18 32.03 -20.45
C GLU A 529 -3.66 31.61 -20.31
N ASN A 530 -3.96 30.40 -19.84
CA ASN A 530 -5.32 29.86 -19.74
C ASN A 530 -6.02 30.32 -18.45
N THR A 531 -6.44 31.58 -18.43
CA THR A 531 -7.08 32.22 -17.27
C THR A 531 -8.48 31.67 -16.95
N ASP A 532 -9.22 31.18 -17.96
CA ASP A 532 -10.58 30.64 -17.76
C ASP A 532 -10.54 29.32 -16.97
N THR A 533 -9.68 28.40 -17.36
CA THR A 533 -9.46 27.13 -16.61
C THR A 533 -8.91 27.40 -15.22
N LEU A 534 -7.96 28.32 -15.08
CA LEU A 534 -7.40 28.72 -13.79
C LEU A 534 -8.51 29.26 -12.86
N TYR A 535 -9.39 30.11 -13.37
CA TYR A 535 -10.52 30.61 -12.59
C TYR A 535 -11.44 29.48 -12.13
N LYS A 536 -11.83 28.55 -13.00
CA LYS A 536 -12.67 27.41 -12.64
C LYS A 536 -12.02 26.53 -11.57
N LEU A 537 -10.73 26.25 -11.68
CA LEU A 537 -9.96 25.47 -10.70
C LEU A 537 -9.90 26.17 -9.36
N SER A 538 -9.69 27.49 -9.33
CA SER A 538 -9.64 28.29 -8.09
C SER A 538 -10.95 28.29 -7.30
N LEU A 539 -12.09 28.04 -7.95
CA LEU A 539 -13.38 27.92 -7.28
C LEU A 539 -13.54 26.59 -6.52
N ILE A 540 -12.77 25.54 -6.87
CA ILE A 540 -12.90 24.20 -6.29
C ILE A 540 -12.70 24.23 -4.79
N GLU A 541 -11.65 24.87 -4.30
CA GLU A 541 -11.36 24.99 -2.88
C GLU A 541 -12.55 25.60 -2.12
N ARG A 542 -13.10 26.69 -2.61
CA ARG A 542 -14.25 27.37 -2.00
C ARG A 542 -15.53 26.52 -2.01
N MET A 543 -15.74 25.71 -3.05
CA MET A 543 -16.92 24.83 -3.16
C MET A 543 -16.81 23.61 -2.23
N ILE A 544 -15.60 23.18 -1.92
CA ILE A 544 -15.34 21.99 -1.12
C ILE A 544 -15.10 22.32 0.34
N LEU A 545 -14.22 23.31 0.63
CA LEU A 545 -13.86 23.68 2.01
C LEU A 545 -14.95 24.57 2.62
N LYS A 546 -15.96 23.93 3.16
CA LYS A 546 -17.06 24.56 3.89
C LYS A 546 -17.52 23.66 5.02
N TYR A 547 -18.20 24.20 5.99
CA TYR A 547 -18.63 23.51 7.20
C TYR A 547 -17.42 22.89 7.91
N ILE A 548 -17.42 21.60 8.17
CA ILE A 548 -16.31 20.87 8.85
C ILE A 548 -15.19 20.42 7.92
N MET A 549 -15.33 20.61 6.61
CA MET A 549 -14.26 20.30 5.65
C MET A 549 -13.25 21.45 5.67
N THR A 550 -12.15 21.26 6.37
CA THR A 550 -11.08 22.27 6.51
C THR A 550 -9.71 21.63 6.33
N SER A 551 -8.78 22.41 5.80
CA SER A 551 -7.35 22.08 5.73
C SER A 551 -6.58 22.52 6.98
N GLN A 552 -7.25 23.15 7.95
CA GLN A 552 -6.61 23.64 9.18
C GLN A 552 -6.19 22.51 10.09
N SER A 553 -5.14 22.74 10.87
CA SER A 553 -4.63 21.87 11.92
C SER A 553 -4.53 22.61 13.24
N LEU A 554 -4.68 21.91 14.36
CA LEU A 554 -4.51 22.47 15.70
C LEU A 554 -3.04 22.60 16.12
N TYR A 555 -2.12 22.08 15.30
CA TYR A 555 -0.67 22.13 15.55
C TYR A 555 0.04 23.35 14.94
N VAL A 556 -0.69 24.26 14.33
CA VAL A 556 -0.17 25.50 13.73
C VAL A 556 -0.15 26.64 14.75
#